data_c4649fb7e87911b092a6d6a75785edde
#
_entry.id   c4649fb7e87911b092a6d6a75785edde
#
_cell.length_a   1.000
_cell.length_b   1.000
_cell.length_c   1.000
_cell.angle_alpha   90.00
_cell.angle_beta   90.00
_cell.angle_gamma   90.00
#
_symmetry.space_group_name_H-M   'P 1'
#
loop_
_entity.id
_entity.type
_entity.pdbx_description
1 polymer ?
#
loop_
_entity_poly.entity_id
_entity_poly.type
_entity_poly.pdbx_seq_one_letter_code
_entity_poly.pdbx_strand_id
1 'polypeptide(L)'
;MFILPNLKMGGAERIITTICNHLPREKFQPNLLLFEKVGEYLDFLKEDVEIIEANTKSIRSSLLPILKTIRQRKPDIVFCGWGEISAFVSPFIPFFRKTKFISRETNVVSKHVTRKEIRFFYRFYNNFHQIITQSDDMTNDLIENFKIKKEKIFKINNPVDFDFINEKLLISEKPEGFDTEFKNVLAIGNLSSRKGFYNLL
;
A
#
# COMPACT_ATOMS: atom_id res chain seq x y z
N MET A 1 -0.61 -6.12 -11.70
CA MET A 1 -1.45 -6.67 -10.59
C MET A 1 -1.03 -6.02 -9.30
N PHE A 2 -1.96 -5.38 -8.59
CA PHE A 2 -1.74 -4.87 -7.23
C PHE A 2 -2.25 -5.90 -6.22
N ILE A 3 -1.61 -5.97 -5.03
CA ILE A 3 -2.00 -6.92 -3.98
C ILE A 3 -2.23 -6.16 -2.67
N LEU A 4 -3.44 -6.28 -2.10
CA LEU A 4 -3.85 -5.71 -0.83
C LEU A 4 -4.70 -6.72 -0.03
N PRO A 5 -4.81 -6.55 1.30
CA PRO A 5 -5.72 -7.36 2.09
C PRO A 5 -7.19 -7.11 1.74
N ASN A 6 -7.58 -5.85 1.64
CA ASN A 6 -8.92 -5.36 1.33
C ASN A 6 -8.85 -3.89 0.94
N LEU A 7 -10.01 -3.23 0.76
CA LEU A 7 -10.12 -1.81 0.44
C LEU A 7 -10.87 -1.02 1.52
N LYS A 8 -10.69 -1.38 2.80
CA LYS A 8 -11.21 -0.60 3.94
C LYS A 8 -10.51 0.75 4.04
N MET A 9 -11.12 1.70 4.78
CA MET A 9 -10.53 3.03 4.97
C MET A 9 -9.14 2.97 5.59
N GLY A 10 -8.13 3.25 4.76
CA GLY A 10 -6.73 3.27 5.12
C GLY A 10 -5.88 4.05 4.11
N GLY A 11 -4.71 4.51 4.56
CA GLY A 11 -3.83 5.30 3.69
C GLY A 11 -3.21 4.49 2.54
N ALA A 12 -2.90 3.22 2.77
CA ALA A 12 -2.33 2.36 1.73
C ALA A 12 -3.38 2.03 0.66
N GLU A 13 -4.59 1.73 1.09
CA GLU A 13 -5.75 1.41 0.25
C GLU A 13 -6.10 2.59 -0.64
N ARG A 14 -6.21 3.80 -0.05
CA ARG A 14 -6.44 5.04 -0.80
C ARG A 14 -5.39 5.25 -1.89
N ILE A 15 -4.12 5.12 -1.55
CA ILE A 15 -3.03 5.33 -2.51
C ILE A 15 -3.09 4.32 -3.66
N ILE A 16 -3.34 3.05 -3.39
CA ILE A 16 -3.44 2.03 -4.44
C ILE A 16 -4.66 2.25 -5.31
N THR A 17 -5.82 2.62 -4.73
CA THR A 17 -7.02 2.99 -5.49
C THR A 17 -6.73 4.18 -6.41
N THR A 18 -6.11 5.24 -5.88
CA THR A 18 -5.71 6.41 -6.67
C THR A 18 -4.78 6.00 -7.81
N ILE A 19 -3.75 5.20 -7.56
CA ILE A 19 -2.83 4.73 -8.61
C ILE A 19 -3.60 3.90 -9.65
N CYS A 20 -4.41 2.93 -9.24
CA CYS A 20 -5.20 2.10 -10.16
C CYS A 20 -6.10 2.96 -11.07
N ASN A 21 -6.73 4.00 -10.52
CA ASN A 21 -7.63 4.86 -11.26
C ASN A 21 -6.93 5.77 -12.28
N HIS A 22 -5.69 6.21 -11.98
CA HIS A 22 -4.96 7.18 -12.81
C HIS A 22 -3.90 6.57 -13.72
N LEU A 23 -3.65 5.26 -13.65
CA LEU A 23 -2.76 4.61 -14.62
C LEU A 23 -3.28 4.78 -16.04
N PRO A 24 -2.45 5.23 -17.01
CA PRO A 24 -2.84 5.37 -18.41
C PRO A 24 -3.18 4.01 -19.02
N ARG A 25 -4.40 3.86 -19.51
CA ARG A 25 -4.96 2.58 -20.02
C ARG A 25 -4.34 2.11 -21.30
N GLU A 26 -3.77 3.02 -22.08
CA GLU A 26 -3.01 2.69 -23.28
C GLU A 26 -1.70 1.92 -22.99
N LYS A 27 -1.22 1.97 -21.73
CA LYS A 27 0.04 1.31 -21.29
C LYS A 27 -0.18 0.24 -20.24
N PHE A 28 -1.24 0.36 -19.44
CA PHE A 28 -1.45 -0.48 -18.28
C PHE A 28 -2.89 -0.99 -18.20
N GLN A 29 -3.01 -2.27 -17.91
CA GLN A 29 -4.28 -2.89 -17.54
C GLN A 29 -4.21 -3.26 -16.05
N PRO A 30 -4.66 -2.37 -15.14
CA PRO A 30 -4.61 -2.63 -13.72
C PRO A 30 -5.62 -3.71 -13.32
N ASN A 31 -5.16 -4.63 -12.48
CA ASN A 31 -6.02 -5.56 -11.76
C ASN A 31 -5.58 -5.63 -10.30
N LEU A 32 -6.52 -5.94 -9.42
CA LEU A 32 -6.36 -5.88 -7.98
C LEU A 32 -6.67 -7.25 -7.37
N LEU A 33 -5.67 -7.86 -6.73
CA LEU A 33 -5.85 -9.07 -5.95
C LEU A 33 -6.08 -8.69 -4.48
N LEU A 34 -7.28 -8.96 -3.98
CA LEU A 34 -7.68 -8.73 -2.59
C LEU A 34 -7.78 -10.06 -1.85
N PHE A 35 -7.48 -10.06 -0.55
CA PHE A 35 -7.76 -11.22 0.29
C PHE A 35 -9.27 -11.37 0.49
N GLU A 36 -9.93 -10.25 0.79
CA GLU A 36 -11.38 -10.12 0.89
C GLU A 36 -11.85 -8.91 0.08
N LYS A 37 -12.89 -9.07 -0.74
CA LYS A 37 -13.49 -7.98 -1.51
C LYS A 37 -14.45 -7.17 -0.62
N VAL A 38 -13.88 -6.43 0.32
CA VAL A 38 -14.61 -5.55 1.26
C VAL A 38 -13.89 -4.23 1.44
N GLY A 39 -14.65 -3.19 1.79
CA GLY A 39 -14.13 -1.87 2.14
C GLY A 39 -14.68 -0.75 1.29
N GLU A 40 -14.64 0.44 1.84
CA GLU A 40 -15.28 1.65 1.30
C GLU A 40 -14.61 2.15 0.01
N TYR A 41 -13.33 1.85 -0.20
CA TYR A 41 -12.63 2.22 -1.45
C TYR A 41 -13.04 1.37 -2.65
N LEU A 42 -13.88 0.33 -2.50
CA LEU A 42 -14.48 -0.39 -3.63
C LEU A 42 -15.33 0.54 -4.49
N ASP A 43 -16.10 1.45 -3.85
CA ASP A 43 -16.99 2.38 -4.53
C ASP A 43 -16.25 3.50 -5.28
N PHE A 44 -14.97 3.71 -4.94
CA PHE A 44 -14.12 4.70 -5.61
C PHE A 44 -13.24 4.09 -6.70
N LEU A 45 -13.24 2.78 -6.86
CA LEU A 45 -12.44 2.11 -7.87
C LEU A 45 -13.17 2.17 -9.22
N LYS A 46 -12.45 2.54 -10.29
CA LYS A 46 -13.02 2.55 -11.64
C LYS A 46 -13.46 1.15 -12.06
N GLU A 47 -14.56 1.05 -12.78
CA GLU A 47 -15.19 -0.21 -13.22
C GLU A 47 -14.29 -1.09 -14.09
N ASP A 48 -13.34 -0.47 -14.79
CA ASP A 48 -12.38 -1.16 -15.66
C ASP A 48 -11.23 -1.84 -14.91
N VAL A 49 -11.14 -1.68 -13.58
CA VAL A 49 -10.16 -2.36 -12.75
C VAL A 49 -10.70 -3.72 -12.31
N GLU A 50 -10.19 -4.80 -12.88
CA GLU A 50 -10.56 -6.16 -12.48
C GLU A 50 -10.19 -6.43 -11.03
N ILE A 51 -11.16 -6.90 -10.22
CA ILE A 51 -10.93 -7.34 -8.85
C ILE A 51 -10.91 -8.88 -8.82
N ILE A 52 -9.82 -9.43 -8.29
CA ILE A 52 -9.65 -10.86 -8.04
C ILE A 52 -9.70 -11.07 -6.53
N GLU A 53 -10.57 -11.96 -6.05
CA GLU A 53 -10.68 -12.25 -4.64
C GLU A 53 -10.00 -13.58 -4.30
N ALA A 54 -9.14 -13.55 -3.29
CA ALA A 54 -8.43 -14.74 -2.81
C ALA A 54 -9.24 -15.54 -1.77
N ASN A 55 -10.32 -14.97 -1.22
CA ASN A 55 -11.18 -15.56 -0.18
C ASN A 55 -10.39 -16.03 1.04
N THR A 56 -9.54 -15.17 1.58
CA THR A 56 -8.67 -15.47 2.73
C THR A 56 -8.68 -14.31 3.72
N LYS A 57 -8.45 -14.62 5.01
CA LYS A 57 -8.52 -13.61 6.10
C LYS A 57 -7.15 -13.21 6.67
N SER A 58 -6.10 -13.90 6.29
CA SER A 58 -4.77 -13.64 6.85
C SER A 58 -3.68 -13.69 5.78
N ILE A 59 -2.59 -13.00 6.01
CA ILE A 59 -1.43 -12.99 5.09
C ILE A 59 -0.88 -14.42 4.90
N ARG A 60 -0.85 -15.22 5.96
CA ARG A 60 -0.35 -16.61 5.87
C ARG A 60 -1.22 -17.48 4.99
N SER A 61 -2.54 -17.41 5.14
CA SER A 61 -3.48 -18.17 4.31
C SER A 61 -3.54 -17.65 2.88
N SER A 62 -3.20 -16.39 2.65
CA SER A 62 -3.23 -15.75 1.33
C SER A 62 -2.01 -16.08 0.47
N LEU A 63 -0.91 -16.56 1.05
CA LEU A 63 0.33 -16.78 0.29
C LEU A 63 0.12 -17.75 -0.88
N LEU A 64 -0.43 -18.91 -0.66
CA LEU A 64 -0.67 -19.89 -1.73
C LEU A 64 -1.65 -19.38 -2.80
N PRO A 65 -2.81 -18.79 -2.45
CA PRO A 65 -3.68 -18.11 -3.41
C PRO A 65 -2.97 -17.03 -4.23
N ILE A 66 -2.14 -16.17 -3.61
CA ILE A 66 -1.35 -15.15 -4.30
C ILE A 66 -0.44 -15.80 -5.34
N LEU A 67 0.38 -16.76 -4.94
CA LEU A 67 1.34 -17.43 -5.85
C LEU A 67 0.62 -18.15 -6.98
N LYS A 68 -0.51 -18.83 -6.69
CA LYS A 68 -1.35 -19.47 -7.70
C LYS A 68 -1.90 -18.47 -8.70
N THR A 69 -2.43 -17.34 -8.23
CA THR A 69 -2.99 -16.28 -9.08
C THR A 69 -1.90 -15.66 -9.97
N ILE A 70 -0.72 -15.34 -9.43
CA ILE A 70 0.41 -14.84 -10.22
C ILE A 70 0.81 -15.85 -11.31
N ARG A 71 0.86 -17.14 -10.99
CA ARG A 71 1.20 -18.20 -11.94
C ARG A 71 0.16 -18.36 -13.05
N GLN A 72 -1.12 -18.22 -12.73
CA GLN A 72 -2.23 -18.36 -13.67
C GLN A 72 -2.38 -17.12 -14.57
N ARG A 73 -2.34 -15.91 -13.97
CA ARG A 73 -2.59 -14.65 -14.67
C ARG A 73 -1.34 -14.11 -15.37
N LYS A 74 -0.13 -14.54 -14.94
CA LYS A 74 1.16 -14.13 -15.51
C LYS A 74 1.29 -12.62 -15.69
N PRO A 75 1.05 -11.80 -14.66
CA PRO A 75 1.14 -10.36 -14.79
C PRO A 75 2.57 -9.94 -15.10
N ASP A 76 2.74 -8.91 -15.92
CA ASP A 76 4.06 -8.32 -16.19
C ASP A 76 4.67 -7.71 -14.93
N ILE A 77 3.81 -7.08 -14.11
CA ILE A 77 4.21 -6.41 -12.87
C ILE A 77 3.29 -6.85 -11.72
N VAL A 78 3.89 -7.25 -10.60
CA VAL A 78 3.23 -7.42 -9.31
C VAL A 78 3.67 -6.29 -8.39
N PHE A 79 2.69 -5.53 -7.88
CA PHE A 79 2.90 -4.44 -6.94
C PHE A 79 2.31 -4.81 -5.58
N CYS A 80 3.15 -5.03 -4.59
CA CYS A 80 2.74 -5.33 -3.22
C CYS A 80 2.53 -4.01 -2.46
N GLY A 81 1.28 -3.71 -2.09
CA GLY A 81 0.90 -2.45 -1.44
C GLY A 81 1.24 -2.38 0.05
N TRP A 82 1.55 -3.50 0.68
CA TRP A 82 1.88 -3.62 2.10
C TRP A 82 3.19 -4.36 2.32
N GLY A 83 4.05 -3.84 3.23
CA GLY A 83 5.34 -4.42 3.56
C GLY A 83 5.26 -5.87 4.08
N GLU A 84 4.24 -6.21 4.88
CA GLU A 84 4.05 -7.58 5.34
C GLU A 84 3.74 -8.56 4.19
N ILE A 85 2.92 -8.16 3.22
CA ILE A 85 2.65 -8.96 2.01
C ILE A 85 3.94 -9.13 1.22
N SER A 86 4.67 -8.03 1.04
CA SER A 86 5.96 -8.02 0.36
C SER A 86 6.93 -9.00 1.02
N ALA A 87 7.03 -8.97 2.35
CA ALA A 87 7.90 -9.87 3.10
C ALA A 87 7.58 -11.35 2.80
N PHE A 88 6.30 -11.74 2.89
CA PHE A 88 5.88 -13.12 2.64
C PHE A 88 6.07 -13.56 1.18
N VAL A 89 5.91 -12.67 0.22
CA VAL A 89 6.08 -12.97 -1.22
C VAL A 89 7.56 -13.03 -1.62
N SER A 90 8.43 -12.27 -0.94
CA SER A 90 9.83 -12.07 -1.33
C SER A 90 10.65 -13.35 -1.58
N PRO A 91 10.51 -14.48 -0.81
CA PRO A 91 11.27 -15.70 -1.07
C PRO A 91 10.90 -16.38 -2.39
N PHE A 92 9.70 -16.13 -2.88
CA PHE A 92 9.13 -16.81 -4.04
C PHE A 92 9.36 -16.06 -5.36
N ILE A 93 9.79 -14.81 -5.32
CA ILE A 93 10.05 -13.98 -6.51
C ILE A 93 10.94 -14.68 -7.56
N PRO A 94 12.02 -15.37 -7.18
CA PRO A 94 12.90 -16.02 -8.16
C PRO A 94 12.22 -17.07 -9.05
N PHE A 95 11.07 -17.60 -8.61
CA PHE A 95 10.29 -18.58 -9.39
C PHE A 95 9.44 -17.94 -10.51
N PHE A 96 9.31 -16.60 -10.53
CA PHE A 96 8.50 -15.84 -11.50
C PHE A 96 9.35 -14.96 -12.42
N ARG A 97 10.20 -15.58 -13.22
CA ARG A 97 11.23 -14.90 -14.03
C ARG A 97 10.71 -13.86 -15.02
N LYS A 98 9.45 -13.99 -15.47
CA LYS A 98 8.82 -13.07 -16.44
C LYS A 98 8.07 -11.91 -15.79
N THR A 99 7.85 -11.96 -14.48
CA THR A 99 7.10 -10.96 -13.71
C THR A 99 8.07 -10.05 -12.96
N LYS A 100 7.87 -8.75 -13.05
CA LYS A 100 8.59 -7.77 -12.22
C LYS A 100 7.86 -7.56 -10.91
N PHE A 101 8.59 -7.54 -9.80
CA PHE A 101 8.01 -7.34 -8.48
C PHE A 101 8.45 -6.01 -7.91
N ILE A 102 7.48 -5.22 -7.46
CA ILE A 102 7.67 -3.93 -6.80
C ILE A 102 7.06 -4.03 -5.40
N SER A 103 7.82 -3.64 -4.40
CA SER A 103 7.33 -3.48 -3.03
C SER A 103 7.11 -2.01 -2.72
N ARG A 104 6.06 -1.70 -1.96
CA ARG A 104 5.88 -0.39 -1.35
C ARG A 104 5.86 -0.55 0.16
N GLU A 105 6.82 0.06 0.84
CA GLU A 105 6.83 0.15 2.28
C GLU A 105 5.90 1.27 2.76
N THR A 106 5.28 1.06 3.91
CA THR A 106 4.32 2.02 4.47
C THR A 106 4.75 2.56 5.84
N ASN A 107 5.82 1.99 6.41
CA ASN A 107 6.33 2.34 7.73
C ASN A 107 7.85 2.13 7.81
N VAL A 108 8.50 2.69 8.82
CA VAL A 108 9.87 2.34 9.21
C VAL A 108 9.83 0.92 9.80
N VAL A 109 10.40 -0.05 9.10
CA VAL A 109 10.26 -1.48 9.36
C VAL A 109 10.81 -1.86 10.72
N SER A 110 12.02 -1.39 11.08
CA SER A 110 12.66 -1.70 12.36
C SER A 110 11.83 -1.26 13.57
N LYS A 111 11.06 -0.17 13.44
CA LYS A 111 10.24 0.41 14.51
C LYS A 111 8.84 -0.20 14.59
N HIS A 112 8.28 -0.64 13.46
CA HIS A 112 6.86 -1.00 13.39
C HIS A 112 6.60 -2.49 13.16
N VAL A 113 7.52 -3.21 12.54
CA VAL A 113 7.40 -4.66 12.36
C VAL A 113 7.99 -5.37 13.56
N THR A 114 7.14 -5.70 14.53
CA THR A 114 7.53 -6.35 15.80
C THR A 114 7.61 -7.88 15.70
N ARG A 115 6.86 -8.48 14.75
CA ARG A 115 6.83 -9.92 14.56
C ARG A 115 8.14 -10.44 13.95
N LYS A 116 8.86 -11.30 14.70
CA LYS A 116 10.18 -11.82 14.31
C LYS A 116 10.14 -12.61 13.00
N GLU A 117 9.07 -13.37 12.78
CA GLU A 117 8.88 -14.15 11.56
C GLU A 117 8.74 -13.26 10.32
N ILE A 118 8.07 -12.11 10.43
CA ILE A 118 7.99 -11.17 9.31
C ILE A 118 9.35 -10.54 9.06
N ARG A 119 10.05 -10.11 10.11
CA ARG A 119 11.41 -9.56 10.00
C ARG A 119 12.39 -10.56 9.36
N PHE A 120 12.23 -11.85 9.62
CA PHE A 120 13.03 -12.88 8.96
C PHE A 120 12.89 -12.85 7.45
N PHE A 121 11.69 -12.61 6.91
CA PHE A 121 11.46 -12.58 5.47
C PHE A 121 12.09 -11.37 4.78
N TYR A 122 12.40 -10.29 5.50
CA TYR A 122 13.11 -9.14 4.92
C TYR A 122 14.51 -9.49 4.39
N ARG A 123 15.11 -10.60 4.82
CA ARG A 123 16.37 -11.10 4.22
C ARG A 123 16.27 -11.43 2.74
N PHE A 124 15.05 -11.69 2.25
CA PHE A 124 14.77 -11.98 0.84
C PHE A 124 14.34 -10.74 0.03
N TYR A 125 14.28 -9.57 0.66
CA TYR A 125 13.79 -8.35 0.02
C TYR A 125 14.63 -7.90 -1.17
N ASN A 126 15.90 -8.26 -1.20
CA ASN A 126 16.76 -8.05 -2.39
C ASN A 126 16.29 -8.82 -3.63
N ASN A 127 15.31 -9.73 -3.53
CA ASN A 127 14.67 -10.36 -4.68
C ASN A 127 13.71 -9.41 -5.41
N PHE A 128 13.18 -8.37 -4.76
CA PHE A 128 12.41 -7.34 -5.44
C PHE A 128 13.22 -6.65 -6.52
N HIS A 129 12.57 -6.29 -7.60
CA HIS A 129 13.18 -5.50 -8.67
C HIS A 129 13.33 -4.04 -8.23
N GLN A 130 12.28 -3.51 -7.57
CA GLN A 130 12.26 -2.16 -7.02
C GLN A 130 11.50 -2.15 -5.69
N ILE A 131 11.88 -1.23 -4.82
CA ILE A 131 11.26 -1.00 -3.51
C ILE A 131 10.99 0.49 -3.39
N ILE A 132 9.73 0.85 -3.13
CA ILE A 132 9.31 2.24 -2.98
C ILE A 132 9.21 2.57 -1.49
N THR A 133 9.85 3.68 -1.10
CA THR A 133 9.76 4.29 0.23
C THR A 133 9.17 5.70 0.10
N GLN A 134 8.60 6.26 1.18
CA GLN A 134 8.03 7.60 1.18
C GLN A 134 8.87 8.62 1.95
N SER A 135 9.92 8.18 2.66
CA SER A 135 10.81 9.06 3.42
C SER A 135 12.24 8.56 3.43
N ASP A 136 13.17 9.45 3.77
CA ASP A 136 14.58 9.10 3.92
C ASP A 136 14.79 8.14 5.11
N ASP A 137 14.03 8.32 6.20
CA ASP A 137 14.07 7.40 7.33
C ASP A 137 13.73 5.96 6.95
N MET A 138 12.70 5.77 6.11
CA MET A 138 12.34 4.43 5.61
C MET A 138 13.43 3.86 4.71
N THR A 139 14.02 4.68 3.86
CA THR A 139 15.12 4.30 2.98
C THR A 139 16.34 3.87 3.79
N ASN A 140 16.77 4.70 4.74
CA ASN A 140 17.92 4.43 5.61
C ASN A 140 17.69 3.19 6.46
N ASP A 141 16.50 3.02 7.02
CA ASP A 141 16.14 1.84 7.80
C ASP A 141 16.31 0.53 7.01
N LEU A 142 15.84 0.50 5.76
CA LEU A 142 16.00 -0.67 4.89
C LEU A 142 17.47 -0.97 4.58
N ILE A 143 18.28 0.05 4.33
CA ILE A 143 19.70 -0.10 4.02
C ILE A 143 20.47 -0.57 5.25
N GLU A 144 20.31 0.13 6.38
CA GLU A 144 21.13 -0.05 7.56
C GLU A 144 20.74 -1.30 8.34
N ASN A 145 19.44 -1.51 8.58
CA ASN A 145 18.93 -2.57 9.43
C ASN A 145 18.61 -3.87 8.69
N PHE A 146 18.28 -3.79 7.38
CA PHE A 146 17.88 -4.96 6.59
C PHE A 146 18.84 -5.28 5.44
N LYS A 147 19.90 -4.48 5.25
CA LYS A 147 20.92 -4.71 4.22
C LYS A 147 20.34 -4.77 2.80
N ILE A 148 19.31 -3.96 2.56
CA ILE A 148 18.73 -3.85 1.23
C ILE A 148 19.63 -2.97 0.37
N LYS A 149 19.84 -3.40 -0.87
CA LYS A 149 20.69 -2.70 -1.83
C LYS A 149 20.08 -1.36 -2.22
N LYS A 150 20.84 -0.26 -2.06
CA LYS A 150 20.40 1.11 -2.29
C LYS A 150 19.86 1.33 -3.70
N GLU A 151 20.48 0.72 -4.71
CA GLU A 151 20.08 0.83 -6.11
C GLU A 151 18.69 0.25 -6.43
N LYS A 152 18.09 -0.50 -5.49
CA LYS A 152 16.73 -1.02 -5.61
C LYS A 152 15.68 -0.14 -4.95
N ILE A 153 16.10 0.84 -4.14
CA ILE A 153 15.19 1.67 -3.36
C ILE A 153 14.96 3.00 -4.05
N PHE A 154 13.70 3.35 -4.24
CA PHE A 154 13.27 4.61 -4.83
C PHE A 154 12.36 5.34 -3.85
N LYS A 155 12.75 6.56 -3.48
CA LYS A 155 11.89 7.43 -2.67
C LYS A 155 10.87 8.11 -3.58
N ILE A 156 9.59 7.75 -3.42
CA ILE A 156 8.47 8.33 -4.16
C ILE A 156 7.39 8.72 -3.15
N ASN A 157 7.05 9.99 -3.12
CA ASN A 157 6.00 10.50 -2.25
C ASN A 157 4.63 9.92 -2.65
N ASN A 158 3.71 9.85 -1.68
CA ASN A 158 2.36 9.42 -1.97
C ASN A 158 1.67 10.41 -2.92
N PRO A 159 0.94 9.92 -3.94
CA PRO A 159 0.16 10.79 -4.80
C PRO A 159 -0.98 11.47 -4.02
N VAL A 160 -1.31 12.67 -4.45
CA VAL A 160 -2.48 13.42 -3.99
C VAL A 160 -3.41 13.59 -5.17
N ASP A 161 -4.65 13.18 -5.01
CA ASP A 161 -5.71 13.35 -6.01
C ASP A 161 -6.36 14.72 -5.81
N PHE A 162 -5.79 15.72 -6.47
CA PHE A 162 -6.29 17.10 -6.38
C PHE A 162 -7.67 17.27 -7.03
N ASP A 163 -7.95 16.55 -8.09
CA ASP A 163 -9.24 16.64 -8.78
C ASP A 163 -10.37 16.14 -7.87
N PHE A 164 -10.16 14.98 -7.23
CA PHE A 164 -11.08 14.44 -6.23
C PHE A 164 -11.28 15.39 -5.04
N ILE A 165 -10.19 16.00 -4.54
CA ILE A 165 -10.28 16.94 -3.42
C ILE A 165 -11.09 18.16 -3.82
N ASN A 166 -10.81 18.75 -4.98
CA ASN A 166 -11.52 19.93 -5.47
C ASN A 166 -13.00 19.66 -5.73
N GLU A 167 -13.33 18.51 -6.33
CA GLU A 167 -14.71 18.08 -6.53
C GLU A 167 -15.46 17.97 -5.19
N LYS A 168 -14.84 17.33 -4.19
CA LYS A 168 -15.44 17.22 -2.85
C LYS A 168 -15.59 18.55 -2.14
N LEU A 169 -14.68 19.49 -2.32
CA LEU A 169 -14.78 20.83 -1.74
C LEU A 169 -16.00 21.61 -2.27
N LEU A 170 -16.38 21.40 -3.54
CA LEU A 170 -17.53 22.10 -4.14
C LEU A 170 -18.88 21.65 -3.54
N ILE A 171 -18.97 20.42 -3.04
CA ILE A 171 -20.20 19.83 -2.50
C ILE A 171 -20.18 19.68 -0.98
N SER A 172 -19.07 20.01 -0.33
CA SER A 172 -18.93 19.88 1.12
C SER A 172 -19.49 21.09 1.84
N GLU A 173 -20.27 20.86 2.86
CA GLU A 173 -20.68 21.89 3.80
C GLU A 173 -19.59 22.14 4.84
N LYS A 174 -19.62 23.32 5.41
CA LYS A 174 -18.73 23.70 6.50
C LYS A 174 -19.00 22.80 7.72
N PRO A 175 -17.97 22.19 8.33
CA PRO A 175 -18.18 21.34 9.49
C PRO A 175 -18.88 22.08 10.64
N GLU A 176 -19.78 21.38 11.34
CA GLU A 176 -20.40 21.89 12.57
C GLU A 176 -19.31 22.22 13.59
N GLY A 177 -19.45 23.37 14.28
CA GLY A 177 -18.45 23.83 15.26
C GLY A 177 -17.22 24.54 14.65
N PHE A 178 -17.14 24.68 13.33
CA PHE A 178 -16.09 25.47 12.72
C PHE A 178 -16.39 26.96 12.89
N ASP A 179 -15.58 27.65 13.68
CA ASP A 179 -15.71 29.09 13.94
C ASP A 179 -14.65 29.89 13.17
N THR A 180 -15.07 30.94 12.47
CA THR A 180 -14.15 31.82 11.71
C THR A 180 -13.45 32.86 12.58
N GLU A 181 -13.95 33.11 13.78
CA GLU A 181 -13.33 34.05 14.74
C GLU A 181 -12.15 33.43 15.49
N PHE A 182 -12.06 32.10 15.52
CA PHE A 182 -11.01 31.36 16.20
C PHE A 182 -10.07 30.64 15.22
N LYS A 183 -8.86 30.34 15.69
CA LYS A 183 -7.95 29.44 14.98
C LYS A 183 -8.42 27.99 15.18
N ASN A 184 -8.92 27.40 14.11
CA ASN A 184 -9.37 26.01 14.14
C ASN A 184 -8.16 25.07 13.93
N VAL A 185 -8.01 24.07 14.79
CA VAL A 185 -7.03 23.01 14.66
C VAL A 185 -7.77 21.70 14.39
N LEU A 186 -7.53 21.10 13.23
CA LEU A 186 -8.13 19.82 12.85
C LEU A 186 -7.11 18.70 12.93
N ALA A 187 -7.46 17.63 13.66
CA ALA A 187 -6.67 16.42 13.72
C ALA A 187 -7.49 15.24 13.20
N ILE A 188 -6.94 14.51 12.20
CA ILE A 188 -7.61 13.39 11.56
C ILE A 188 -6.78 12.12 11.70
N GLY A 189 -7.40 11.04 12.15
CA GLY A 189 -6.74 9.73 12.24
C GLY A 189 -7.44 8.79 13.23
N ASN A 190 -7.00 7.53 13.23
CA ASN A 190 -7.45 6.57 14.25
C ASN A 190 -6.94 6.99 15.63
N LEU A 191 -7.75 6.83 16.67
CA LEU A 191 -7.38 7.08 18.07
C LEU A 191 -6.36 6.01 18.50
N SER A 192 -5.10 6.26 18.24
CA SER A 192 -3.98 5.40 18.62
C SER A 192 -2.81 6.23 19.11
N SER A 193 -1.99 5.66 19.99
CA SER A 193 -0.79 6.34 20.54
C SER A 193 0.15 6.84 19.43
N ARG A 194 0.24 6.15 18.29
CA ARG A 194 1.06 6.56 17.14
C ARG A 194 0.64 7.87 16.51
N LYS A 195 -0.63 8.27 16.65
CA LYS A 195 -1.17 9.51 16.05
C LYS A 195 -0.97 10.73 16.95
N GLY A 196 -0.56 10.51 18.21
CA GLY A 196 -0.16 11.59 19.09
C GLY A 196 -1.26 12.58 19.50
N PHE A 197 -2.55 12.19 19.40
CA PHE A 197 -3.67 13.08 19.76
C PHE A 197 -3.57 13.64 21.19
N TYR A 198 -2.98 12.87 22.12
CA TYR A 198 -2.74 13.32 23.49
C TYR A 198 -1.71 14.47 23.59
N ASN A 199 -0.95 14.76 22.53
CA ASN A 199 -0.05 15.92 22.50
C ASN A 199 -0.75 17.19 22.05
N LEU A 200 -2.02 17.11 21.61
CA LEU A 200 -2.83 18.26 21.19
C LEU A 200 -3.67 18.81 22.34
N LEU A 201 -3.85 18.04 23.40
CA LEU A 201 -4.57 18.40 24.63
C LEU A 201 -3.58 18.94 25.69
#